data_d37c36a4ec5e5b4f826dfec21e1176dd
#
_entry.id   d37c36a4ec5e5b4f826dfec21e1176dd
#
_cell.length_a   1.000
_cell.length_b   1.000
_cell.length_c   1.000
_cell.angle_alpha   90.00
_cell.angle_beta   90.00
_cell.angle_gamma   90.00
#
_symmetry.space_group_name_H-M   'P 1'
#
loop_
_entity.id
_entity.type
_entity.pdbx_description
1 polymer ?
#
loop_
_entity_poly.entity_id
_entity_poly.type
_entity_poly.pdbx_seq_one_letter_code
_entity_poly.pdbx_strand_id
1 'polypeptide(L)'
;AGSDGTPDGDYLAAVRGRFGRWIEDLCRRDFDAGWLAYQDEIARRHHTSGKNRTDSVDSPSGHVPLRHLFALVVPITVTIRDFLASGATDEVELDAMYQAWFKAVTLSATLWARPYSPDLW
;
A
#
# COMPACT_ATOMS: atom_id res chain seq x y z
N ALA A 1 9.38 -6.31 -15.84
CA ALA A 1 8.97 -6.37 -17.24
C ALA A 1 9.65 -7.52 -17.95
N GLY A 2 9.00 -8.12 -18.91
CA GLY A 2 9.59 -9.13 -19.78
C GLY A 2 10.62 -8.53 -20.72
N SER A 3 11.37 -9.37 -21.45
CA SER A 3 12.42 -8.94 -22.37
C SER A 3 11.90 -8.11 -23.56
N ASP A 4 10.62 -8.20 -23.86
CA ASP A 4 9.92 -7.44 -24.90
C ASP A 4 9.21 -6.18 -24.38
N GLY A 5 9.41 -5.84 -23.09
CA GLY A 5 8.76 -4.71 -22.45
C GLY A 5 7.37 -5.01 -21.89
N THR A 6 6.85 -6.23 -22.04
CA THR A 6 5.57 -6.61 -21.40
C THR A 6 5.80 -6.93 -19.93
N PRO A 7 4.82 -6.63 -19.04
CA PRO A 7 4.93 -6.99 -17.62
C PRO A 7 4.99 -8.52 -17.45
N ASP A 8 5.80 -8.95 -16.48
CA ASP A 8 5.84 -10.35 -16.06
C ASP A 8 4.51 -10.72 -15.38
N GLY A 9 3.78 -11.70 -15.94
CA GLY A 9 2.46 -12.08 -15.46
C GLY A 9 2.48 -12.68 -14.05
N ASP A 10 3.47 -13.49 -13.72
CA ASP A 10 3.61 -14.10 -12.40
C ASP A 10 3.96 -13.05 -11.35
N TYR A 11 4.84 -12.12 -11.70
CA TYR A 11 5.17 -10.99 -10.83
C TYR A 11 3.94 -10.11 -10.56
N LEU A 12 3.17 -9.78 -11.58
CA LEU A 12 1.95 -8.98 -11.42
C LEU A 12 0.90 -9.68 -10.56
N ALA A 13 0.72 -10.99 -10.72
CA ALA A 13 -0.20 -11.77 -9.89
C ALA A 13 0.21 -11.74 -8.42
N ALA A 14 1.51 -11.91 -8.13
CA ALA A 14 2.05 -11.82 -6.77
C ALA A 14 1.84 -10.43 -6.16
N VAL A 15 2.08 -9.37 -6.93
CA VAL A 15 1.87 -7.98 -6.49
C VAL A 15 0.40 -7.71 -6.19
N ARG A 16 -0.52 -8.17 -7.04
CA ARG A 16 -1.96 -8.03 -6.80
C ARG A 16 -2.40 -8.74 -5.52
N GLY A 17 -1.89 -9.94 -5.27
CA GLY A 17 -2.17 -10.67 -4.04
C GLY A 17 -1.70 -9.95 -2.79
N ARG A 18 -0.50 -9.41 -2.82
CA ARG A 18 0.05 -8.59 -1.73
C ARG A 18 -0.78 -7.34 -1.49
N PHE A 19 -1.19 -6.70 -2.57
CA PHE A 19 -1.99 -5.48 -2.53
C PHE A 19 -3.36 -5.72 -1.90
N GLY A 20 -4.04 -6.80 -2.28
CA GLY A 20 -5.32 -7.19 -1.68
C GLY A 20 -5.20 -7.47 -0.18
N ARG A 21 -4.14 -8.16 0.24
CA ARG A 21 -3.88 -8.42 1.66
C ARG A 21 -3.61 -7.12 2.44
N TRP A 22 -2.91 -6.17 1.84
CA TRP A 22 -2.67 -4.88 2.46
C TRP A 22 -3.97 -4.09 2.67
N ILE A 23 -4.86 -4.05 1.67
CA ILE A 23 -6.16 -3.38 1.79
C ILE A 23 -6.99 -4.00 2.90
N GLU A 24 -7.06 -5.33 2.95
CA GLU A 24 -7.81 -6.05 3.98
C GLU A 24 -7.24 -5.76 5.38
N ASP A 25 -5.93 -5.80 5.52
CA ASP A 25 -5.25 -5.49 6.78
C ASP A 25 -5.54 -4.06 7.24
N LEU A 26 -5.47 -3.09 6.33
CA LEU A 26 -5.74 -1.69 6.65
C LEU A 26 -7.17 -1.46 7.15
N CYS A 27 -8.13 -2.20 6.61
CA CYS A 27 -9.54 -2.06 6.96
C CYS A 27 -9.93 -2.77 8.27
N ARG A 28 -9.15 -3.78 8.71
CA ARG A 28 -9.54 -4.67 9.82
C ARG A 28 -8.65 -4.59 11.03
N ARG A 29 -7.41 -4.20 10.85
CA ARG A 29 -6.40 -4.30 11.90
C ARG A 29 -6.40 -3.07 12.81
N ASP A 30 -6.22 -3.30 14.11
CA ASP A 30 -6.01 -2.21 15.06
C ASP A 30 -4.67 -1.50 14.80
N PHE A 31 -4.65 -0.18 14.97
CA PHE A 31 -3.44 0.63 14.78
C PHE A 31 -2.61 0.64 16.06
N ASP A 32 -1.99 -0.49 16.35
CA ASP A 32 -1.14 -0.74 17.52
C ASP A 32 0.35 -0.78 17.13
N ALA A 33 1.20 -1.17 18.07
CA ALA A 33 2.64 -1.28 17.83
C ALA A 33 2.97 -2.30 16.73
N GLY A 34 2.22 -3.39 16.64
CA GLY A 34 2.37 -4.39 15.57
C GLY A 34 2.02 -3.83 14.21
N TRP A 35 0.98 -3.00 14.13
CA TRP A 35 0.62 -2.32 12.89
C TRP A 35 1.70 -1.33 12.46
N LEU A 36 2.27 -0.57 13.39
CA LEU A 36 3.38 0.34 13.10
C LEU A 36 4.59 -0.41 12.54
N ALA A 37 4.95 -1.54 13.15
CA ALA A 37 6.04 -2.38 12.66
C ALA A 37 5.76 -2.92 11.25
N TYR A 38 4.51 -3.27 10.96
CA TYR A 38 4.09 -3.71 9.63
C TYR A 38 4.20 -2.58 8.59
N GLN A 39 3.83 -1.35 8.94
CA GLN A 39 3.99 -0.20 8.04
C GLN A 39 5.46 0.04 7.71
N ASP A 40 6.34 -0.05 8.69
CA ASP A 40 7.79 0.07 8.48
C ASP A 40 8.31 -1.04 7.55
N GLU A 41 7.84 -2.27 7.73
CA GLU A 41 8.19 -3.39 6.86
C GLU A 41 7.70 -3.20 5.41
N ILE A 42 6.48 -2.70 5.21
CA ILE A 42 5.98 -2.36 3.87
C ILE A 42 6.88 -1.32 3.22
N ALA A 43 7.25 -0.28 3.95
CA ALA A 43 8.12 0.78 3.45
C ALA A 43 9.47 0.22 3.02
N ARG A 44 10.06 -0.66 3.81
CA ARG A 44 11.33 -1.31 3.51
C ARG A 44 11.27 -2.22 2.29
N ARG A 45 10.13 -2.87 2.05
CA ARG A 45 9.93 -3.68 0.83
C ARG A 45 10.03 -2.86 -0.44
N HIS A 46 9.65 -1.59 -0.38
CA HIS A 46 9.71 -0.66 -1.51
C HIS A 46 11.04 0.09 -1.58
N HIS A 47 11.78 0.13 -0.49
CA HIS A 47 13.12 0.71 -0.43
C HIS A 47 14.19 -0.35 -0.70
N THR A 48 15.36 0.06 -1.21
CA THR A 48 16.47 -0.83 -1.58
C THR A 48 16.86 -1.80 -0.46
N SER A 49 16.83 -1.35 0.81
CA SER A 49 17.29 -2.14 1.95
C SER A 49 16.40 -3.33 2.29
N GLY A 50 15.12 -3.30 1.90
CA GLY A 50 14.16 -4.34 2.27
C GLY A 50 13.47 -5.03 1.11
N LYS A 51 13.71 -4.57 -0.10
CA LYS A 51 13.03 -5.09 -1.28
C LYS A 51 13.38 -6.57 -1.51
N ASN A 52 12.38 -7.38 -1.85
CA ASN A 52 12.49 -8.81 -2.13
C ASN A 52 12.83 -9.70 -0.92
N ARG A 53 12.78 -9.18 0.32
CA ARG A 53 13.20 -9.93 1.52
C ARG A 53 12.11 -10.79 2.16
N THR A 54 10.86 -10.36 2.11
CA THR A 54 9.85 -10.88 3.04
C THR A 54 9.00 -12.01 2.49
N ASP A 55 8.54 -11.95 1.26
CA ASP A 55 7.63 -12.94 0.70
C ASP A 55 8.12 -13.55 -0.61
N SER A 56 9.41 -13.49 -0.83
CA SER A 56 10.10 -14.08 -2.00
C SER A 56 9.57 -13.59 -3.35
N VAL A 57 9.03 -12.37 -3.39
CA VAL A 57 8.63 -11.74 -4.64
C VAL A 57 9.80 -10.95 -5.20
N ASP A 58 10.37 -11.45 -6.27
CA ASP A 58 11.48 -10.79 -6.97
C ASP A 58 10.99 -9.57 -7.76
N SER A 59 11.73 -8.49 -7.67
CA SER A 59 11.46 -7.26 -8.41
C SER A 59 12.66 -6.89 -9.27
N PRO A 60 12.42 -6.51 -10.53
CA PRO A 60 13.51 -6.16 -11.44
C PRO A 60 14.18 -4.82 -11.13
N SER A 61 13.58 -3.96 -10.32
CA SER A 61 14.14 -2.66 -9.99
C SER A 61 14.76 -2.61 -8.60
N GLY A 62 15.71 -1.70 -8.37
CA GLY A 62 16.40 -1.56 -7.08
C GLY A 62 15.49 -1.10 -5.95
N HIS A 63 14.71 -0.04 -6.17
CA HIS A 63 13.71 0.44 -5.22
C HIS A 63 12.59 1.17 -5.97
N VAL A 64 11.44 1.32 -5.30
CA VAL A 64 10.34 2.12 -5.82
C VAL A 64 10.57 3.58 -5.41
N PRO A 65 10.64 4.53 -6.34
CA PRO A 65 10.78 5.94 -5.99
C PRO A 65 9.62 6.42 -5.11
N LEU A 66 9.93 7.26 -4.12
CA LEU A 66 8.93 7.75 -3.15
C LEU A 66 7.73 8.43 -3.84
N ARG A 67 7.98 9.17 -4.92
CA ARG A 67 6.90 9.81 -5.69
C ARG A 67 5.86 8.81 -6.20
N HIS A 68 6.26 7.59 -6.51
CA HIS A 68 5.34 6.55 -6.98
C HIS A 68 4.46 6.03 -5.85
N LEU A 69 4.97 5.95 -4.63
CA LEU A 69 4.17 5.55 -3.47
C LEU A 69 3.06 6.56 -3.20
N PHE A 70 3.38 7.85 -3.22
CA PHE A 70 2.37 8.90 -3.03
C PHE A 70 1.39 8.99 -4.20
N ALA A 71 1.87 8.91 -5.43
CA ALA A 71 1.00 8.97 -6.60
C ALA A 71 -0.01 7.82 -6.65
N LEU A 72 0.37 6.63 -6.15
CA LEU A 72 -0.49 5.47 -6.12
C LEU A 72 -1.69 5.64 -5.17
N VAL A 73 -1.55 6.45 -4.12
CA VAL A 73 -2.62 6.72 -3.15
C VAL A 73 -3.88 7.29 -3.84
N VAL A 74 -3.69 8.12 -4.87
CA VAL A 74 -4.80 8.79 -5.56
C VAL A 74 -5.73 7.80 -6.28
N PRO A 75 -5.25 6.96 -7.21
CA PRO A 75 -6.14 6.02 -7.90
C PRO A 75 -6.78 5.01 -6.95
N ILE A 76 -6.07 4.56 -5.91
CA ILE A 76 -6.65 3.68 -4.90
C ILE A 76 -7.81 4.38 -4.18
N THR A 77 -7.59 5.59 -3.71
CA THR A 77 -8.59 6.34 -2.95
C THR A 77 -9.81 6.68 -3.80
N VAL A 78 -9.61 7.01 -5.06
CA VAL A 78 -10.72 7.26 -5.99
C VAL A 78 -11.56 6.01 -6.23
N THR A 79 -10.93 4.85 -6.39
CA THR A 79 -11.63 3.61 -6.73
C THR A 79 -12.23 2.89 -5.52
N ILE A 80 -11.67 3.07 -4.31
CA ILE A 80 -12.13 2.38 -3.11
C ILE A 80 -13.57 2.74 -2.73
N ARG A 81 -14.04 3.93 -3.09
CA ARG A 81 -15.38 4.40 -2.73
C ARG A 81 -16.47 3.45 -3.21
N ASP A 82 -16.37 2.94 -4.43
CA ASP A 82 -17.36 1.99 -4.99
C ASP A 82 -17.37 0.66 -4.21
N PHE A 83 -16.22 0.20 -3.78
CA PHE A 83 -16.13 -0.99 -2.91
C PHE A 83 -16.79 -0.74 -1.56
N LEU A 84 -16.54 0.41 -0.95
CA LEU A 84 -17.15 0.77 0.32
C LEU A 84 -18.67 0.90 0.18
N ALA A 85 -19.14 1.45 -0.93
CA ALA A 85 -20.57 1.60 -1.22
C ALA A 85 -21.30 0.26 -1.25
N SER A 86 -20.66 -0.81 -1.71
CA SER A 86 -21.26 -2.13 -1.75
C SER A 86 -21.57 -2.71 -0.37
N GLY A 87 -20.85 -2.27 0.68
CA GLY A 87 -21.07 -2.72 2.06
C GLY A 87 -21.74 -1.69 2.96
N ALA A 88 -21.90 -0.46 2.52
CA ALA A 88 -22.52 0.60 3.32
C ALA A 88 -24.06 0.49 3.27
N THR A 89 -24.70 0.84 4.36
CA THR A 89 -26.18 0.80 4.49
C THR A 89 -26.82 2.07 3.95
N ASP A 90 -26.12 3.20 4.01
CA ASP A 90 -26.60 4.51 3.54
C ASP A 90 -25.42 5.44 3.21
N GLU A 91 -25.73 6.63 2.72
CA GLU A 91 -24.70 7.62 2.34
C GLU A 91 -23.92 8.16 3.55
N VAL A 92 -24.54 8.25 4.72
CA VAL A 92 -23.87 8.73 5.93
C VAL A 92 -22.79 7.72 6.35
N GLU A 93 -23.12 6.43 6.33
CA GLU A 93 -22.15 5.37 6.63
C GLU A 93 -21.05 5.32 5.57
N LEU A 94 -21.40 5.44 4.29
CA LEU A 94 -20.42 5.48 3.20
C LEU A 94 -19.42 6.64 3.39
N ASP A 95 -19.89 7.83 3.70
CA ASP A 95 -19.04 8.98 3.94
C ASP A 95 -18.10 8.74 5.13
N ALA A 96 -18.61 8.17 6.22
CA ALA A 96 -17.81 7.83 7.39
C ALA A 96 -16.71 6.80 7.05
N MET A 97 -17.06 5.77 6.29
CA MET A 97 -16.11 4.74 5.84
C MET A 97 -15.04 5.33 4.93
N TYR A 98 -15.45 6.22 4.02
CA TYR A 98 -14.53 6.88 3.10
C TYR A 98 -13.57 7.82 3.83
N GLN A 99 -14.05 8.57 4.81
CA GLN A 99 -13.22 9.40 5.67
C GLN A 99 -12.20 8.57 6.46
N ALA A 100 -12.64 7.44 7.01
CA ALA A 100 -11.75 6.51 7.73
C ALA A 100 -10.66 5.97 6.81
N TRP A 101 -11.01 5.57 5.58
CA TRP A 101 -10.04 5.13 4.57
C TRP A 101 -9.01 6.22 4.28
N PHE A 102 -9.48 7.44 4.01
CA PHE A 102 -8.60 8.56 3.67
C PHE A 102 -7.58 8.83 4.77
N LYS A 103 -8.03 8.83 6.02
CA LYS A 103 -7.15 9.02 7.19
C LYS A 103 -6.13 7.87 7.30
N ALA A 104 -6.57 6.64 7.15
CA ALA A 104 -5.73 5.46 7.29
C ALA A 104 -4.65 5.39 6.20
N VAL A 105 -5.01 5.63 4.93
CA VAL A 105 -4.06 5.57 3.83
C VAL A 105 -3.08 6.74 3.86
N THR A 106 -3.52 7.92 4.30
CA THR A 106 -2.64 9.07 4.48
C THR A 106 -1.62 8.83 5.59
N LEU A 107 -2.06 8.27 6.71
CA LEU A 107 -1.15 7.88 7.79
C LEU A 107 -0.14 6.83 7.31
N SER A 108 -0.60 5.82 6.59
CA SER A 108 0.27 4.79 6.01
C SER A 108 1.35 5.40 5.10
N ALA A 109 0.95 6.27 4.17
CA ALA A 109 1.88 6.94 3.26
C ALA A 109 2.91 7.79 4.02
N THR A 110 2.47 8.46 5.07
CA THR A 110 3.35 9.24 5.95
C THR A 110 4.42 8.36 6.58
N LEU A 111 4.03 7.22 7.12
CA LEU A 111 4.96 6.26 7.72
C LEU A 111 5.90 5.63 6.70
N TRP A 112 5.44 5.39 5.48
CA TRP A 112 6.27 4.82 4.40
C TRP A 112 7.38 5.77 3.94
N ALA A 113 7.26 7.06 4.18
CA ALA A 113 8.31 8.03 3.85
C ALA A 113 9.57 7.86 4.70
N ARG A 114 9.48 7.22 5.86
CA ARG A 114 10.57 7.12 6.83
C ARG A 114 11.86 6.54 6.26
N PRO A 115 11.87 5.35 5.59
CA PRO A 115 13.12 4.81 5.03
C PRO A 115 13.75 5.68 3.95
N TYR A 116 12.95 6.54 3.31
CA TYR A 116 13.43 7.44 2.24
C TYR A 116 14.03 8.74 2.78
N SER A 117 13.75 9.07 4.03
CA SER A 117 14.15 10.34 4.62
C SER A 117 14.53 10.18 6.10
N PRO A 118 15.47 9.26 6.43
CA PRO A 118 15.77 8.94 7.84
C PRO A 118 16.31 10.14 8.61
N ASP A 119 17.03 11.04 7.95
CA ASP A 119 17.62 12.22 8.59
C ASP A 119 16.60 13.33 8.87
N LEU A 120 15.42 13.25 8.28
CA LEU A 120 14.35 14.24 8.43
C LEU A 120 13.22 13.76 9.34
N TRP A 121 13.32 12.52 9.78
CA TRP A 121 12.29 11.92 10.62
C TRP A 121 12.55 12.21 12.11
#